data_7b3553e16edcaef1af093406b97a3005
#
_entry.id   7b3553e16edcaef1af093406b97a3005
#
_cell.length_a   1.000
_cell.length_b   1.000
_cell.length_c   1.000
_cell.angle_alpha   90.00
_cell.angle_beta   90.00
_cell.angle_gamma   90.00
#
_symmetry.space_group_name_H-M   'P 1'
#
loop_
_entity.id
_entity.type
_entity.pdbx_description
1 polymer ?
#
loop_
_entity_poly.entity_id
_entity_poly.type
_entity_poly.pdbx_seq_one_letter_code
_entity_poly.pdbx_strand_id
1 'polypeptide(L)'
;YQDTNGAQSRIVELLTSNEMIPDYEPNVLAVGDDDQAIMAFQGAQFSNMHDFMSFYNCPTKTINLTKNYRSHQTILDFAETIAEQIEGRLSRKIKDLNKKVIQANPNITDVSIWRKSFAHQSTEFYEVAGKIRALVESGVRPREIAVLAPRHAILEEMSKYLHHFNLPVEYEKSENILDEKPVKQVIEMLKLVQSIADDSTNQNVIWPKVLVFDFWQNGLIEIYQTVSKFNRWDDSAPNLTQILLESENQKLQDIAKFFIELSQKINQETFET
;
A
#
# COMPACT_ATOMS: atom_id res chain seq x y z
N TYR A 1 -18.15 -3.15 13.21
CA TYR A 1 -17.94 -4.49 13.78
C TYR A 1 -17.66 -5.54 12.70
N GLN A 2 -18.11 -5.34 11.46
CA GLN A 2 -17.91 -6.28 10.34
C GLN A 2 -16.42 -6.55 10.00
N ASP A 3 -15.52 -5.62 10.31
CA ASP A 3 -14.08 -5.71 9.99
C ASP A 3 -13.23 -6.24 11.16
N THR A 4 -13.86 -6.67 12.26
CA THR A 4 -13.15 -7.23 13.41
C THR A 4 -12.62 -8.64 13.10
N ASN A 5 -11.40 -8.94 13.54
CA ASN A 5 -10.86 -10.29 13.51
C ASN A 5 -11.24 -11.06 14.78
N GLY A 6 -11.01 -12.38 14.78
CA GLY A 6 -11.41 -13.24 15.90
C GLY A 6 -10.77 -12.86 17.25
N ALA A 7 -9.54 -12.34 17.26
CA ALA A 7 -8.90 -11.89 18.48
C ALA A 7 -9.56 -10.62 19.05
N GLN A 8 -9.90 -9.66 18.18
CA GLN A 8 -10.63 -8.45 18.57
C GLN A 8 -12.02 -8.77 19.10
N SER A 9 -12.77 -9.66 18.41
CA SER A 9 -14.07 -10.13 18.91
C SER A 9 -13.94 -10.77 20.28
N ARG A 10 -12.92 -11.62 20.49
CA ARG A 10 -12.69 -12.26 21.79
C ARG A 10 -12.36 -11.26 22.90
N ILE A 11 -11.63 -10.21 22.61
CA ILE A 11 -11.36 -9.13 23.57
C ILE A 11 -12.67 -8.43 23.97
N VAL A 12 -13.53 -8.10 23.00
CA VAL A 12 -14.84 -7.49 23.28
C VAL A 12 -15.68 -8.41 24.17
N GLU A 13 -15.77 -9.69 23.84
CA GLU A 13 -16.48 -10.69 24.63
C GLU A 13 -15.99 -10.74 26.08
N LEU A 14 -14.65 -10.82 26.28
CA LEU A 14 -14.07 -10.88 27.61
C LEU A 14 -14.28 -9.61 28.44
N LEU A 15 -14.25 -8.45 27.78
CA LEU A 15 -14.48 -7.17 28.46
C LEU A 15 -15.94 -6.93 28.82
N THR A 16 -16.86 -7.58 28.11
CA THR A 16 -18.29 -7.37 28.26
C THR A 16 -19.04 -8.53 28.92
N SER A 17 -18.34 -9.61 29.25
CA SER A 17 -18.86 -10.71 30.02
C SER A 17 -18.53 -10.55 31.51
N ASN A 18 -19.47 -10.89 32.40
CA ASN A 18 -19.21 -10.94 33.83
C ASN A 18 -19.90 -12.15 34.44
N GLU A 19 -19.14 -13.24 34.52
CA GLU A 19 -19.64 -14.52 35.09
C GLU A 19 -19.92 -14.47 36.60
N MET A 20 -19.43 -13.43 37.27
CA MET A 20 -19.58 -13.29 38.74
C MET A 20 -20.90 -12.63 39.13
N ILE A 21 -21.62 -12.04 38.19
CA ILE A 21 -22.91 -11.38 38.44
C ILE A 21 -24.02 -12.23 37.82
N PRO A 22 -24.91 -12.82 38.63
CA PRO A 22 -26.08 -13.51 38.10
C PRO A 22 -26.95 -12.58 37.25
N ASP A 23 -27.44 -13.08 36.12
CA ASP A 23 -28.30 -12.32 35.19
C ASP A 23 -27.68 -11.03 34.66
N TYR A 24 -26.33 -10.99 34.52
CA TYR A 24 -25.63 -9.85 33.97
C TYR A 24 -26.03 -9.61 32.51
N GLU A 25 -26.61 -8.44 32.24
CA GLU A 25 -26.92 -7.97 30.90
C GLU A 25 -25.91 -6.90 30.47
N PRO A 26 -25.01 -7.20 29.53
CA PRO A 26 -24.05 -6.23 29.08
C PRO A 26 -24.70 -5.13 28.23
N ASN A 27 -24.29 -3.88 28.44
CA ASN A 27 -24.70 -2.76 27.60
C ASN A 27 -23.69 -2.57 26.47
N VAL A 28 -23.87 -3.27 25.36
CA VAL A 28 -22.98 -3.27 24.21
C VAL A 28 -23.74 -2.90 22.95
N LEU A 29 -23.16 -1.99 22.16
CA LEU A 29 -23.66 -1.63 20.85
C LEU A 29 -22.62 -2.03 19.78
N ALA A 30 -23.04 -2.89 18.85
CA ALA A 30 -22.28 -3.20 17.65
C ALA A 30 -22.90 -2.51 16.42
N VAL A 31 -22.08 -1.82 15.64
CA VAL A 31 -22.48 -1.18 14.39
C VAL A 31 -21.68 -1.79 13.24
N GLY A 32 -22.34 -2.11 12.14
CA GLY A 32 -21.68 -2.67 10.98
C GLY A 32 -22.64 -2.91 9.82
N ASP A 33 -22.06 -3.28 8.68
CA ASP A 33 -22.76 -3.64 7.46
C ASP A 33 -22.03 -4.80 6.78
N ASP A 34 -22.63 -5.97 6.80
CA ASP A 34 -22.03 -7.19 6.21
C ASP A 34 -21.82 -7.09 4.69
N ASP A 35 -22.59 -6.26 3.97
CA ASP A 35 -22.37 -6.01 2.56
C ASP A 35 -21.07 -5.21 2.31
N GLN A 36 -20.52 -4.57 3.35
CA GLN A 36 -19.25 -3.84 3.31
C GLN A 36 -18.09 -4.60 3.95
N ALA A 37 -18.25 -5.85 4.31
CA ALA A 37 -17.21 -6.70 4.91
C ALA A 37 -16.19 -7.16 3.87
N ILE A 38 -15.26 -6.25 3.48
CA ILE A 38 -14.23 -6.50 2.44
C ILE A 38 -12.84 -6.83 3.01
N MET A 39 -12.69 -6.88 4.35
CA MET A 39 -11.41 -7.06 5.03
C MET A 39 -11.13 -8.51 5.45
N ALA A 40 -11.77 -9.49 4.79
CA ALA A 40 -11.57 -10.92 5.10
C ALA A 40 -10.10 -11.36 4.99
N PHE A 41 -9.31 -10.74 4.11
CA PHE A 41 -7.87 -11.01 3.97
C PHE A 41 -7.04 -10.59 5.19
N GLN A 42 -7.58 -9.74 6.08
CA GLN A 42 -6.98 -9.36 7.36
C GLN A 42 -7.52 -10.20 8.54
N GLY A 43 -8.24 -11.28 8.24
CA GLY A 43 -8.82 -12.16 9.25
C GLY A 43 -10.16 -11.69 9.82
N ALA A 44 -10.80 -10.68 9.21
CA ALA A 44 -12.17 -10.33 9.53
C ALA A 44 -13.11 -11.49 9.20
N GLN A 45 -13.96 -11.84 10.15
CA GLN A 45 -14.90 -12.94 10.00
C GLN A 45 -16.29 -12.40 9.68
N PHE A 46 -16.82 -12.83 8.56
CA PHE A 46 -18.16 -12.47 8.11
C PHE A 46 -19.26 -12.83 9.11
N SER A 47 -19.03 -13.89 9.89
CA SER A 47 -19.96 -14.37 10.92
C SER A 47 -20.02 -13.45 12.15
N ASN A 48 -19.05 -12.59 12.41
CA ASN A 48 -18.94 -11.83 13.67
C ASN A 48 -20.22 -11.07 14.05
N MET A 49 -20.92 -10.50 13.07
CA MET A 49 -22.18 -9.81 13.36
C MET A 49 -23.32 -10.77 13.75
N HIS A 50 -23.36 -11.95 13.13
CA HIS A 50 -24.32 -12.99 13.49
C HIS A 50 -23.97 -13.58 14.86
N ASP A 51 -22.69 -13.86 15.09
CA ASP A 51 -22.18 -14.48 16.31
C ASP A 51 -22.33 -13.52 17.51
N PHE A 52 -22.19 -12.21 17.30
CA PHE A 52 -22.49 -11.19 18.30
C PHE A 52 -23.91 -11.31 18.84
N MET A 53 -24.91 -11.57 17.99
CA MET A 53 -26.30 -11.70 18.41
C MET A 53 -26.57 -12.95 19.23
N SER A 54 -25.80 -14.01 19.04
CA SER A 54 -25.93 -15.28 19.73
C SER A 54 -25.01 -15.45 20.94
N PHE A 55 -23.97 -14.62 21.05
CA PHE A 55 -22.98 -14.71 22.12
C PHE A 55 -23.56 -14.33 23.49
N TYR A 56 -24.35 -13.27 23.53
CA TYR A 56 -24.93 -12.80 24.78
C TYR A 56 -26.24 -13.53 25.06
N ASN A 57 -26.37 -14.07 26.25
CA ASN A 57 -27.59 -14.77 26.70
C ASN A 57 -28.71 -13.79 27.09
N CYS A 58 -28.85 -12.70 26.34
CA CYS A 58 -29.87 -11.68 26.54
C CYS A 58 -30.45 -11.22 25.20
N PRO A 59 -31.67 -10.66 25.17
CA PRO A 59 -32.30 -10.21 23.95
C PRO A 59 -31.49 -9.11 23.24
N THR A 60 -31.08 -9.35 22.01
CA THR A 60 -30.38 -8.36 21.17
C THR A 60 -31.40 -7.58 20.34
N LYS A 61 -31.40 -6.25 20.48
CA LYS A 61 -32.27 -5.38 19.69
C LYS A 61 -31.54 -4.97 18.40
N THR A 62 -32.09 -5.36 17.27
CA THR A 62 -31.59 -4.94 15.95
C THR A 62 -32.24 -3.64 15.49
N ILE A 63 -31.43 -2.65 15.06
CA ILE A 63 -31.90 -1.38 14.52
C ILE A 63 -31.42 -1.25 13.10
N ASN A 64 -32.33 -1.21 12.14
CA ASN A 64 -32.00 -1.06 10.72
C ASN A 64 -31.89 0.40 10.34
N LEU A 65 -30.71 0.81 9.82
CA LEU A 65 -30.49 2.15 9.27
C LEU A 65 -30.82 2.15 7.77
N THR A 66 -32.04 2.52 7.41
CA THR A 66 -32.54 2.45 6.03
C THR A 66 -32.44 3.77 5.27
N LYS A 67 -32.08 4.88 5.92
CA LYS A 67 -31.97 6.19 5.30
C LYS A 67 -30.52 6.49 4.93
N ASN A 68 -30.27 6.75 3.65
CA ASN A 68 -28.97 7.15 3.13
C ASN A 68 -28.95 8.63 2.75
N TYR A 69 -28.01 9.38 3.31
CA TYR A 69 -27.84 10.82 3.08
C TYR A 69 -26.65 11.13 2.16
N ARG A 70 -25.92 10.11 1.73
CA ARG A 70 -24.67 10.24 0.95
C ARG A 70 -24.88 10.06 -0.55
N SER A 71 -25.64 9.04 -0.93
CA SER A 71 -25.68 8.55 -2.31
C SER A 71 -27.06 8.72 -2.93
N HIS A 72 -27.07 8.94 -4.25
CA HIS A 72 -28.29 8.96 -5.04
C HIS A 72 -28.93 7.57 -5.13
N GLN A 73 -30.25 7.50 -5.27
CA GLN A 73 -30.99 6.23 -5.32
C GLN A 73 -30.48 5.28 -6.40
N THR A 74 -30.13 5.79 -7.58
CA THR A 74 -29.59 4.98 -8.68
C THR A 74 -28.31 4.22 -8.27
N ILE A 75 -27.43 4.84 -7.46
CA ILE A 75 -26.22 4.17 -6.96
C ILE A 75 -26.57 3.11 -5.93
N LEU A 76 -27.53 3.40 -5.04
CA LEU A 76 -28.00 2.48 -4.02
C LEU A 76 -28.65 1.23 -4.65
N ASP A 77 -29.50 1.42 -5.65
CA ASP A 77 -30.16 0.31 -6.36
C ASP A 77 -29.15 -0.55 -7.13
N PHE A 78 -28.14 0.07 -7.73
CA PHE A 78 -27.07 -0.65 -8.40
C PHE A 78 -26.23 -1.47 -7.41
N ALA A 79 -25.85 -0.87 -6.28
CA ALA A 79 -25.10 -1.55 -5.23
C ALA A 79 -25.92 -2.70 -4.62
N GLU A 80 -27.23 -2.52 -4.38
CA GLU A 80 -28.13 -3.55 -3.89
C GLU A 80 -28.19 -4.75 -4.84
N THR A 81 -28.30 -4.50 -6.17
CA THR A 81 -28.32 -5.57 -7.18
C THR A 81 -27.04 -6.43 -7.14
N ILE A 82 -25.88 -5.83 -6.79
CA ILE A 82 -24.63 -6.57 -6.62
C ILE A 82 -24.64 -7.33 -5.29
N ALA A 83 -25.04 -6.67 -4.20
CA ALA A 83 -25.06 -7.25 -2.87
C ALA A 83 -26.04 -8.43 -2.74
N GLU A 84 -27.13 -8.43 -3.51
CA GLU A 84 -28.08 -9.57 -3.58
C GLU A 84 -27.43 -10.87 -4.05
N GLN A 85 -26.28 -10.82 -4.73
CA GLN A 85 -25.55 -12.01 -5.17
C GLN A 85 -24.71 -12.64 -4.06
N ILE A 86 -24.56 -11.98 -2.91
CA ILE A 86 -23.79 -12.48 -1.75
C ILE A 86 -24.59 -13.59 -1.06
N GLU A 87 -24.11 -14.84 -1.12
CA GLU A 87 -24.78 -15.99 -0.54
C GLU A 87 -24.93 -15.92 0.98
N GLY A 88 -23.93 -15.39 1.67
CA GLY A 88 -23.87 -15.30 3.12
C GLY A 88 -24.56 -14.08 3.75
N ARG A 89 -25.24 -13.25 2.96
CA ARG A 89 -25.86 -11.98 3.39
C ARG A 89 -26.75 -12.14 4.62
N LEU A 90 -26.57 -11.29 5.63
CA LEU A 90 -27.31 -11.37 6.90
C LEU A 90 -28.83 -11.26 6.75
N SER A 91 -29.30 -10.48 5.77
CA SER A 91 -30.73 -10.37 5.47
C SER A 91 -31.40 -11.70 5.08
N ARG A 92 -30.60 -12.69 4.66
CA ARG A 92 -31.10 -14.05 4.38
C ARG A 92 -31.12 -14.95 5.64
N LYS A 93 -30.35 -14.59 6.65
CA LYS A 93 -30.17 -15.37 7.87
C LYS A 93 -31.04 -14.85 9.05
N ILE A 94 -31.22 -13.53 9.08
CA ILE A 94 -31.93 -12.86 10.17
C ILE A 94 -33.32 -12.44 9.66
N LYS A 95 -34.34 -12.99 10.29
CA LYS A 95 -35.73 -12.63 9.98
C LYS A 95 -35.95 -11.15 10.33
N ASP A 96 -36.68 -10.44 9.49
CA ASP A 96 -37.03 -9.02 9.65
C ASP A 96 -35.88 -8.02 9.52
N LEU A 97 -34.66 -8.45 9.07
CA LEU A 97 -33.60 -7.55 8.73
C LEU A 97 -33.85 -6.94 7.34
N ASN A 98 -34.31 -5.70 7.30
CA ASN A 98 -34.51 -4.96 6.05
C ASN A 98 -33.24 -4.18 5.71
N LYS A 99 -32.56 -4.56 4.64
CA LYS A 99 -31.33 -3.91 4.14
C LYS A 99 -31.60 -2.93 2.98
N LYS A 100 -32.85 -2.78 2.56
CA LYS A 100 -33.17 -1.83 1.49
C LYS A 100 -32.97 -0.40 1.99
N VAL A 101 -32.01 0.28 1.35
CA VAL A 101 -31.62 1.64 1.70
C VAL A 101 -32.27 2.63 0.75
N ILE A 102 -32.80 3.72 1.30
CA ILE A 102 -33.52 4.76 0.55
C ILE A 102 -32.76 6.08 0.67
N GLN A 103 -32.58 6.76 -0.45
CA GLN A 103 -32.04 8.12 -0.47
C GLN A 103 -32.90 9.04 0.38
N ALA A 104 -32.26 9.74 1.33
CA ALA A 104 -32.92 10.68 2.22
C ALA A 104 -32.47 12.14 1.99
N ASN A 105 -31.42 12.37 1.21
CA ASN A 105 -30.96 13.70 0.84
C ASN A 105 -31.51 14.11 -0.54
N PRO A 106 -32.48 15.04 -0.61
CA PRO A 106 -33.08 15.45 -1.86
C PRO A 106 -32.18 16.32 -2.74
N ASN A 107 -31.06 16.83 -2.19
CA ASN A 107 -30.14 17.71 -2.90
C ASN A 107 -29.17 16.95 -3.83
N ILE A 108 -29.19 15.63 -3.78
CA ILE A 108 -28.35 14.80 -4.67
C ILE A 108 -29.15 14.49 -5.92
N THR A 109 -28.79 15.15 -7.01
CA THR A 109 -29.42 15.04 -8.34
C THR A 109 -28.38 14.69 -9.39
N ASP A 110 -28.80 14.39 -10.60
CA ASP A 110 -27.97 14.28 -11.80
C ASP A 110 -26.84 13.24 -11.70
N VAL A 111 -27.16 12.04 -11.22
CA VAL A 111 -26.24 10.93 -11.14
C VAL A 111 -26.34 10.03 -12.36
N SER A 112 -25.20 9.73 -12.99
CA SER A 112 -25.09 8.75 -14.06
C SER A 112 -24.07 7.66 -13.70
N ILE A 113 -24.38 6.42 -14.05
CA ILE A 113 -23.48 5.27 -13.97
C ILE A 113 -23.16 4.85 -15.39
N TRP A 114 -21.89 4.71 -15.73
CA TRP A 114 -21.49 4.16 -17.00
C TRP A 114 -20.46 3.05 -16.83
N ARG A 115 -20.43 2.11 -17.77
CA ARG A 115 -19.49 1.01 -17.84
C ARG A 115 -18.87 0.98 -19.23
N LYS A 116 -17.56 0.83 -19.28
CA LYS A 116 -16.80 0.71 -20.53
C LYS A 116 -15.77 -0.42 -20.38
N SER A 117 -15.56 -1.17 -21.45
CA SER A 117 -14.50 -2.17 -21.53
C SER A 117 -13.48 -1.71 -22.57
N PHE A 118 -12.22 -1.98 -22.31
CA PHE A 118 -11.11 -1.58 -23.18
C PHE A 118 -10.30 -2.81 -23.57
N ALA A 119 -9.72 -2.78 -24.78
CA ALA A 119 -8.86 -3.86 -25.26
C ALA A 119 -7.48 -3.84 -24.55
N HIS A 120 -7.01 -2.64 -24.14
CA HIS A 120 -5.72 -2.47 -23.50
C HIS A 120 -5.84 -1.53 -22.30
N GLN A 121 -5.10 -1.84 -21.22
CA GLN A 121 -5.07 -1.07 -19.99
C GLN A 121 -4.58 0.38 -20.22
N SER A 122 -3.62 0.58 -21.12
CA SER A 122 -3.14 1.92 -21.49
C SER A 122 -4.24 2.81 -22.07
N THR A 123 -5.12 2.23 -22.91
CA THR A 123 -6.27 2.93 -23.46
C THR A 123 -7.29 3.27 -22.37
N GLU A 124 -7.53 2.33 -21.45
CA GLU A 124 -8.38 2.56 -20.29
C GLU A 124 -7.87 3.76 -19.46
N PHE A 125 -6.60 3.75 -19.09
CA PHE A 125 -6.01 4.82 -18.30
C PHE A 125 -6.06 6.19 -19.00
N TYR A 126 -5.77 6.22 -20.29
CA TYR A 126 -5.83 7.45 -21.07
C TYR A 126 -7.26 8.02 -21.13
N GLU A 127 -8.25 7.18 -21.39
CA GLU A 127 -9.66 7.57 -21.44
C GLU A 127 -10.19 8.03 -20.08
N VAL A 128 -9.83 7.33 -19.00
CA VAL A 128 -10.23 7.70 -17.64
C VAL A 128 -9.61 9.04 -17.26
N ALA A 129 -8.30 9.24 -17.52
CA ALA A 129 -7.64 10.51 -17.26
C ALA A 129 -8.24 11.67 -18.07
N GLY A 130 -8.54 11.43 -19.34
CA GLY A 130 -9.23 12.42 -20.20
C GLY A 130 -10.62 12.79 -19.67
N LYS A 131 -11.38 11.81 -19.17
CA LYS A 131 -12.69 12.06 -18.56
C LYS A 131 -12.57 12.85 -17.24
N ILE A 132 -11.60 12.53 -16.41
CA ILE A 132 -11.32 13.29 -15.17
C ILE A 132 -10.95 14.74 -15.51
N ARG A 133 -10.09 14.94 -16.52
CA ARG A 133 -9.76 16.28 -17.00
C ARG A 133 -11.01 17.06 -17.42
N ALA A 134 -11.88 16.46 -18.20
CA ALA A 134 -13.14 17.12 -18.63
C ALA A 134 -14.03 17.50 -17.44
N LEU A 135 -14.09 16.64 -16.39
CA LEU A 135 -14.82 16.95 -15.15
C LEU A 135 -14.20 18.15 -14.43
N VAL A 136 -12.87 18.19 -14.30
CA VAL A 136 -12.17 19.31 -13.66
C VAL A 136 -12.36 20.62 -14.46
N GLU A 137 -12.27 20.56 -15.78
CA GLU A 137 -12.52 21.70 -16.65
C GLU A 137 -13.99 22.20 -16.58
N SER A 138 -14.94 21.32 -16.28
CA SER A 138 -16.34 21.68 -16.02
C SER A 138 -16.60 22.26 -14.62
N GLY A 139 -15.56 22.33 -13.76
CA GLY A 139 -15.65 22.94 -12.43
C GLY A 139 -15.73 21.97 -11.26
N VAL A 140 -15.65 20.66 -11.51
CA VAL A 140 -15.57 19.66 -10.43
C VAL A 140 -14.19 19.77 -9.77
N ARG A 141 -14.16 19.91 -8.45
CA ARG A 141 -12.89 20.03 -7.72
C ARG A 141 -12.17 18.66 -7.72
N PRO A 142 -10.85 18.62 -7.99
CA PRO A 142 -10.09 17.36 -8.01
C PRO A 142 -10.27 16.49 -6.74
N ARG A 143 -10.35 17.11 -5.57
CA ARG A 143 -10.58 16.43 -4.29
C ARG A 143 -11.95 15.73 -4.16
N GLU A 144 -12.86 15.98 -5.08
CA GLU A 144 -14.19 15.34 -5.16
C GLU A 144 -14.20 14.14 -6.11
N ILE A 145 -13.06 13.87 -6.76
CA ILE A 145 -12.90 12.77 -7.70
C ILE A 145 -11.99 11.72 -7.07
N ALA A 146 -12.47 10.49 -6.98
CA ALA A 146 -11.68 9.36 -6.49
C ALA A 146 -11.52 8.30 -7.57
N VAL A 147 -10.30 7.75 -7.69
CA VAL A 147 -9.98 6.60 -8.53
C VAL A 147 -9.66 5.42 -7.62
N LEU A 148 -10.41 4.34 -7.76
CA LEU A 148 -10.22 3.13 -6.97
C LEU A 148 -9.73 1.99 -7.86
N ALA A 149 -8.76 1.23 -7.37
CA ALA A 149 -8.26 0.03 -8.03
C ALA A 149 -7.93 -1.06 -7.01
N PRO A 150 -7.99 -2.35 -7.40
CA PRO A 150 -7.78 -3.46 -6.48
C PRO A 150 -6.31 -3.63 -6.04
N ARG A 151 -5.36 -2.99 -6.70
CA ARG A 151 -3.92 -3.07 -6.41
C ARG A 151 -3.24 -1.73 -6.59
N HIS A 152 -2.30 -1.41 -5.69
CA HIS A 152 -1.50 -0.18 -5.74
C HIS A 152 -0.74 0.01 -7.06
N ALA A 153 -0.18 -1.05 -7.64
CA ALA A 153 0.53 -0.98 -8.93
C ALA A 153 -0.34 -0.42 -10.07
N ILE A 154 -1.66 -0.65 -10.05
CA ILE A 154 -2.59 -0.10 -11.03
C ILE A 154 -2.74 1.42 -10.83
N LEU A 155 -2.82 1.87 -9.57
CA LEU A 155 -2.90 3.30 -9.24
C LEU A 155 -1.59 4.04 -9.57
N GLU A 156 -0.45 3.43 -9.34
CA GLU A 156 0.86 3.99 -9.73
C GLU A 156 0.96 4.20 -11.25
N GLU A 157 0.50 3.21 -12.02
CA GLU A 157 0.49 3.34 -13.48
C GLU A 157 -0.52 4.39 -13.94
N MET A 158 -1.72 4.41 -13.35
CA MET A 158 -2.75 5.41 -13.62
C MET A 158 -2.28 6.84 -13.29
N SER A 159 -1.51 7.03 -12.22
CA SER A 159 -1.01 8.35 -11.82
C SER A 159 -0.14 9.00 -12.89
N LYS A 160 0.61 8.23 -13.68
CA LYS A 160 1.42 8.75 -14.79
C LYS A 160 0.55 9.39 -15.87
N TYR A 161 -0.61 8.79 -16.15
CA TYR A 161 -1.56 9.36 -17.11
C TYR A 161 -2.24 10.61 -16.56
N LEU A 162 -2.59 10.65 -15.26
CA LEU A 162 -3.13 11.85 -14.64
C LEU A 162 -2.12 13.01 -14.66
N HIS A 163 -0.85 12.74 -14.37
CA HIS A 163 0.22 13.73 -14.51
C HIS A 163 0.42 14.20 -15.94
N HIS A 164 0.30 13.30 -16.95
CA HIS A 164 0.36 13.67 -18.35
C HIS A 164 -0.72 14.70 -18.72
N PHE A 165 -1.90 14.60 -18.10
CA PHE A 165 -2.99 15.58 -18.26
C PHE A 165 -2.89 16.79 -17.30
N ASN A 166 -1.78 16.96 -16.58
CA ASN A 166 -1.54 18.01 -15.58
C ASN A 166 -2.61 18.04 -14.47
N LEU A 167 -3.12 16.88 -14.08
CA LEU A 167 -4.08 16.75 -12.99
C LEU A 167 -3.34 16.58 -11.67
N PRO A 168 -3.73 17.32 -10.61
CA PRO A 168 -3.18 17.09 -9.26
C PRO A 168 -3.65 15.73 -8.75
N VAL A 169 -2.72 14.96 -8.20
CA VAL A 169 -2.99 13.61 -7.66
C VAL A 169 -2.51 13.56 -6.22
N GLU A 170 -3.40 13.16 -5.33
CA GLU A 170 -3.06 12.74 -3.99
C GLU A 170 -3.17 11.21 -3.93
N TYR A 171 -2.07 10.56 -3.65
CA TYR A 171 -1.97 9.11 -3.63
C TYR A 171 -1.39 8.65 -2.29
N GLU A 172 -2.27 8.14 -1.42
CA GLU A 172 -1.86 7.55 -0.15
C GLU A 172 -1.37 6.12 -0.39
N LYS A 173 -0.09 5.94 -0.44
CA LYS A 173 0.56 4.64 -0.38
C LYS A 173 1.22 4.50 0.98
N SER A 174 0.88 3.44 1.69
CA SER A 174 1.68 2.98 2.82
C SER A 174 3.00 2.43 2.27
N GLU A 175 3.95 3.33 1.99
CA GLU A 175 5.24 2.96 1.42
C GLU A 175 6.17 2.52 2.55
N ASN A 176 6.74 1.35 2.40
CA ASN A 176 7.93 1.00 3.17
C ASN A 176 9.07 1.89 2.64
N ILE A 177 9.47 2.89 3.40
CA ILE A 177 10.52 3.84 3.02
C ILE A 177 11.82 3.12 2.62
N LEU A 178 12.05 1.90 3.16
CA LEU A 178 13.19 1.06 2.81
C LEU A 178 13.12 0.51 1.37
N ASP A 179 11.96 0.58 0.72
CA ASP A 179 11.77 0.14 -0.66
C ASP A 179 12.04 1.26 -1.68
N GLU A 180 12.10 2.51 -1.22
CA GLU A 180 12.39 3.64 -2.06
C GLU A 180 13.80 3.58 -2.68
N LYS A 181 13.90 3.92 -3.99
CA LYS A 181 15.17 3.85 -4.74
C LYS A 181 16.31 4.58 -4.02
N PRO A 182 16.15 5.83 -3.54
CA PRO A 182 17.23 6.53 -2.83
C PRO A 182 17.65 5.82 -1.55
N VAL A 183 16.69 5.27 -0.79
CA VAL A 183 16.98 4.58 0.48
C VAL A 183 17.70 3.26 0.22
N LYS A 184 17.28 2.49 -0.80
CA LYS A 184 18.01 1.28 -1.23
C LYS A 184 19.43 1.60 -1.68
N GLN A 185 19.64 2.71 -2.37
CA GLN A 185 20.97 3.16 -2.76
C GLN A 185 21.84 3.45 -1.54
N VAL A 186 21.32 4.19 -0.55
CA VAL A 186 22.03 4.45 0.71
C VAL A 186 22.35 3.14 1.46
N ILE A 187 21.40 2.22 1.54
CA ILE A 187 21.63 0.90 2.19
C ILE A 187 22.75 0.12 1.47
N GLU A 188 22.78 0.09 0.13
CA GLU A 188 23.85 -0.57 -0.61
C GLU A 188 25.22 0.14 -0.40
N MET A 189 25.25 1.46 -0.29
CA MET A 189 26.45 2.21 0.05
C MET A 189 26.94 1.86 1.45
N LEU A 190 26.07 1.79 2.46
CA LEU A 190 26.44 1.40 3.81
C LEU A 190 26.96 -0.04 3.90
N LYS A 191 26.35 -0.98 3.15
CA LYS A 191 26.85 -2.35 3.03
C LYS A 191 28.25 -2.39 2.40
N LEU A 192 28.51 -1.54 1.41
CA LEU A 192 29.83 -1.42 0.80
C LEU A 192 30.85 -0.93 1.82
N VAL A 193 30.56 0.14 2.55
CA VAL A 193 31.43 0.70 3.59
C VAL A 193 31.78 -0.37 4.64
N GLN A 194 30.77 -1.09 5.13
CA GLN A 194 31.00 -2.18 6.09
C GLN A 194 31.86 -3.30 5.47
N SER A 195 31.57 -3.69 4.23
CA SER A 195 32.32 -4.75 3.55
C SER A 195 33.79 -4.38 3.30
N ILE A 196 34.10 -3.08 3.08
CA ILE A 196 35.46 -2.58 2.99
C ILE A 196 36.14 -2.57 4.37
N ALA A 197 35.43 -2.13 5.42
CA ALA A 197 35.93 -2.10 6.79
C ALA A 197 36.30 -3.50 7.30
N ASP A 198 35.49 -4.51 6.93
CA ASP A 198 35.67 -5.92 7.33
C ASP A 198 36.62 -6.70 6.38
N ASP A 199 37.19 -6.04 5.38
CA ASP A 199 37.98 -6.65 4.27
C ASP A 199 37.26 -7.87 3.66
N SER A 200 35.96 -7.78 3.52
CA SER A 200 35.11 -8.88 3.05
C SER A 200 35.10 -8.95 1.53
N THR A 201 35.12 -10.18 0.98
CA THR A 201 34.98 -10.42 -0.46
C THR A 201 33.66 -9.93 -1.06
N ASN A 202 32.65 -9.69 -0.20
CA ASN A 202 31.37 -9.12 -0.62
C ASN A 202 31.50 -7.75 -1.29
N GLN A 203 32.53 -6.97 -0.98
CA GLN A 203 32.81 -5.71 -1.64
C GLN A 203 32.84 -5.85 -3.17
N ASN A 204 33.36 -6.96 -3.69
CA ASN A 204 33.47 -7.21 -5.13
C ASN A 204 32.09 -7.41 -5.81
N VAL A 205 31.06 -7.78 -5.06
CA VAL A 205 29.67 -7.92 -5.55
C VAL A 205 28.91 -6.61 -5.44
N ILE A 206 29.24 -5.78 -4.44
CA ILE A 206 28.51 -4.54 -4.16
C ILE A 206 29.04 -3.37 -5.00
N TRP A 207 30.33 -3.30 -5.26
CA TRP A 207 30.93 -2.22 -6.07
C TRP A 207 30.25 -1.98 -7.41
N PRO A 208 29.99 -3.00 -8.26
CA PRO A 208 29.32 -2.78 -9.53
C PRO A 208 27.94 -2.13 -9.39
N LYS A 209 27.20 -2.48 -8.33
CA LYS A 209 25.88 -1.93 -8.05
C LYS A 209 25.96 -0.44 -7.67
N VAL A 210 26.93 -0.09 -6.83
CA VAL A 210 27.09 1.28 -6.34
C VAL A 210 27.61 2.21 -7.45
N LEU A 211 28.52 1.74 -8.29
CA LEU A 211 29.10 2.55 -9.37
C LEU A 211 28.10 2.98 -10.45
N VAL A 212 27.01 2.23 -10.64
CA VAL A 212 25.95 2.53 -11.62
C VAL A 212 24.88 3.49 -11.09
N PHE A 213 24.98 3.98 -9.87
CA PHE A 213 23.99 4.93 -9.36
C PHE A 213 24.02 6.24 -10.17
N ASP A 214 22.82 6.72 -10.49
CA ASP A 214 22.62 7.85 -11.41
C ASP A 214 23.37 9.12 -10.97
N PHE A 215 23.46 9.36 -9.67
CA PHE A 215 24.11 10.57 -9.14
C PHE A 215 25.64 10.61 -9.31
N TRP A 216 26.27 9.45 -9.53
CA TRP A 216 27.70 9.43 -9.89
C TRP A 216 27.96 9.87 -11.32
N GLN A 217 26.98 9.72 -12.21
CA GLN A 217 27.12 10.04 -13.65
C GLN A 217 28.33 9.36 -14.29
N ASN A 218 28.60 8.11 -13.96
CA ASN A 218 29.67 7.31 -14.56
C ASN A 218 29.22 6.73 -15.90
N GLY A 219 30.12 6.60 -16.86
CA GLY A 219 29.85 5.88 -18.09
C GLY A 219 29.79 4.36 -17.85
N LEU A 220 28.73 3.67 -18.33
CA LEU A 220 28.59 2.22 -18.15
C LEU A 220 29.78 1.45 -18.78
N ILE A 221 30.31 1.91 -19.89
CA ILE A 221 31.44 1.28 -20.55
C ILE A 221 32.70 1.36 -19.68
N GLU A 222 32.95 2.51 -19.07
CA GLU A 222 34.11 2.74 -18.18
C GLU A 222 34.03 1.87 -16.92
N ILE A 223 32.84 1.77 -16.34
CA ILE A 223 32.58 0.86 -15.20
C ILE A 223 32.88 -0.58 -15.63
N TYR A 224 32.33 -1.02 -16.76
CA TYR A 224 32.51 -2.38 -17.25
C TYR A 224 33.98 -2.72 -17.49
N GLN A 225 34.74 -1.81 -18.17
CA GLN A 225 36.15 -1.99 -18.42
C GLN A 225 36.97 -2.11 -17.15
N THR A 226 36.62 -1.39 -16.11
CA THR A 226 37.32 -1.43 -14.82
C THR A 226 36.96 -2.68 -14.04
N VAL A 227 35.65 -2.99 -13.91
CA VAL A 227 35.14 -4.16 -13.17
C VAL A 227 35.57 -5.48 -13.81
N SER A 228 35.68 -5.52 -15.16
CA SER A 228 36.12 -6.72 -15.88
C SER A 228 37.58 -7.13 -15.63
N LYS A 229 38.38 -6.27 -15.05
CA LYS A 229 39.76 -6.60 -14.62
C LYS A 229 39.80 -7.48 -13.38
N PHE A 230 38.67 -7.57 -12.63
CA PHE A 230 38.58 -8.41 -11.45
C PHE A 230 38.44 -9.89 -11.83
N ASN A 231 39.39 -10.71 -11.33
CA ASN A 231 39.34 -12.17 -11.53
C ASN A 231 38.80 -12.86 -10.26
N ARG A 232 37.54 -13.27 -10.33
CA ARG A 232 36.85 -13.95 -9.21
C ARG A 232 37.39 -15.37 -8.87
N TRP A 233 38.21 -15.92 -9.76
CA TRP A 233 38.72 -17.28 -9.64
C TRP A 233 40.15 -17.35 -9.11
N ASP A 234 40.74 -16.21 -8.83
CA ASP A 234 42.11 -16.10 -8.34
C ASP A 234 42.10 -15.36 -7.00
N ASP A 235 42.24 -16.10 -5.91
CA ASP A 235 42.24 -15.54 -4.56
C ASP A 235 43.45 -14.62 -4.27
N SER A 236 44.49 -14.64 -5.11
CA SER A 236 45.64 -13.76 -5.04
C SER A 236 45.43 -12.47 -5.84
N ALA A 237 44.41 -12.38 -6.66
CA ALA A 237 44.15 -11.19 -7.47
C ALA A 237 43.64 -10.00 -6.60
N PRO A 238 43.97 -8.76 -7.01
CA PRO A 238 43.50 -7.59 -6.30
C PRO A 238 41.97 -7.52 -6.29
N ASN A 239 41.39 -7.10 -5.14
CA ASN A 239 39.97 -6.89 -5.03
C ASN A 239 39.52 -5.64 -5.82
N LEU A 240 38.20 -5.47 -6.00
CA LEU A 240 37.69 -4.34 -6.79
C LEU A 240 38.03 -2.98 -6.19
N THR A 241 38.16 -2.84 -4.89
CA THR A 241 38.59 -1.59 -4.25
C THR A 241 40.03 -1.20 -4.70
N GLN A 242 40.93 -2.18 -4.72
CA GLN A 242 42.33 -1.95 -5.21
C GLN A 242 42.35 -1.61 -6.70
N ILE A 243 41.62 -2.35 -7.51
CA ILE A 243 41.50 -2.10 -8.96
C ILE A 243 40.95 -0.69 -9.25
N LEU A 244 39.96 -0.24 -8.45
CA LEU A 244 39.39 1.10 -8.60
C LEU A 244 40.37 2.21 -8.20
N LEU A 245 41.17 1.98 -7.16
CA LEU A 245 42.25 2.93 -6.76
C LEU A 245 43.35 3.08 -7.82
N GLU A 246 43.64 2.00 -8.54
CA GLU A 246 44.65 1.98 -9.62
C GLU A 246 44.07 2.29 -11.00
N SER A 247 42.77 2.62 -11.06
CA SER A 247 42.10 2.96 -12.33
C SER A 247 42.67 4.23 -12.96
N GLU A 248 42.79 4.28 -14.28
CA GLU A 248 43.12 5.49 -15.00
C GLU A 248 42.02 6.57 -14.96
N ASN A 249 40.80 6.17 -14.59
CA ASN A 249 39.67 7.08 -14.46
C ASN A 249 39.67 7.72 -13.06
N GLN A 250 40.05 9.02 -13.03
CA GLN A 250 40.14 9.79 -11.78
C GLN A 250 38.85 9.77 -10.97
N LYS A 251 37.69 9.78 -11.62
CA LYS A 251 36.40 9.81 -10.98
C LYS A 251 36.13 8.50 -10.24
N LEU A 252 36.47 7.35 -10.81
CA LEU A 252 36.34 6.05 -10.13
C LEU A 252 37.31 5.93 -8.95
N GLN A 253 38.54 6.47 -9.08
CA GLN A 253 39.46 6.56 -7.96
C GLN A 253 38.91 7.41 -6.82
N ASP A 254 38.32 8.55 -7.11
CA ASP A 254 37.80 9.48 -6.09
C ASP A 254 36.62 8.84 -5.35
N ILE A 255 35.75 8.12 -6.05
CA ILE A 255 34.68 7.35 -5.44
C ILE A 255 35.25 6.25 -4.52
N ALA A 256 36.29 5.52 -4.97
CA ALA A 256 36.90 4.49 -4.13
C ALA A 256 37.56 5.09 -2.87
N LYS A 257 38.27 6.20 -2.98
CA LYS A 257 38.84 6.92 -1.83
C LYS A 257 37.77 7.37 -0.84
N PHE A 258 36.67 7.93 -1.34
CA PHE A 258 35.54 8.34 -0.51
C PHE A 258 35.01 7.18 0.35
N PHE A 259 34.78 6.00 -0.24
CA PHE A 259 34.29 4.85 0.51
C PHE A 259 35.31 4.29 1.51
N ILE A 260 36.61 4.35 1.19
CA ILE A 260 37.67 3.94 2.10
C ILE A 260 37.75 4.90 3.29
N GLU A 261 37.69 6.21 3.06
CA GLU A 261 37.66 7.19 4.15
C GLU A 261 36.47 6.99 5.08
N LEU A 262 35.29 6.71 4.52
CA LEU A 262 34.10 6.38 5.30
C LEU A 262 34.28 5.09 6.13
N SER A 263 34.87 4.05 5.54
CA SER A 263 35.10 2.78 6.24
C SER A 263 36.08 2.92 7.42
N GLN A 264 37.06 3.79 7.30
CA GLN A 264 38.02 4.09 8.38
C GLN A 264 37.34 4.85 9.53
N LYS A 265 36.43 5.77 9.24
CA LYS A 265 35.70 6.55 10.25
C LYS A 265 34.76 5.69 11.08
N ILE A 266 34.07 4.73 10.46
CA ILE A 266 33.16 3.82 11.19
C ILE A 266 33.90 3.05 12.28
N ASN A 267 35.18 2.70 12.06
CA ASN A 267 35.98 1.98 13.06
C ASN A 267 36.55 2.88 14.15
N GLN A 268 36.48 4.21 14.00
CA GLN A 268 37.09 5.18 14.93
C GLN A 268 36.06 5.94 15.77
N GLU A 269 34.84 6.08 15.27
CA GLU A 269 33.79 6.81 15.97
C GLU A 269 32.77 5.81 16.52
N THR A 270 32.75 5.62 17.82
CA THR A 270 31.58 5.07 18.52
C THR A 270 30.45 6.07 18.37
N PHE A 271 29.28 5.61 17.97
CA PHE A 271 28.05 6.40 18.03
C PHE A 271 27.83 6.79 19.51
N GLU A 272 28.36 7.91 19.94
CA GLU A 272 27.90 8.57 21.14
C GLU A 272 26.58 9.29 20.76
N THR A 273 25.53 8.84 21.43
CA THR A 273 24.14 9.31 21.36
C THR A 273 23.98 10.81 21.57
#